data_0bcaf5992680f945d531caec46d7d260
#
_entry.id   0bcaf5992680f945d531caec46d7d260
#
_cell.length_a   1.000
_cell.length_b   1.000
_cell.length_c   1.000
_cell.angle_alpha   90.00
_cell.angle_beta   90.00
_cell.angle_gamma   90.00
#
_symmetry.space_group_name_H-M   'P 1'
#
loop_
_entity.id
_entity.type
_entity.pdbx_description
1 polymer ?
#
loop_
_entity_poly.entity_id
_entity_poly.type
_entity_poly.pdbx_seq_one_letter_code
_entity_poly.pdbx_strand_id
1 'polypeptide(L)'
;PPRSTLFPYTTLFRSELWNLYNGFTNTGQHIRVFPLSNWTELDIWQYILEEGIELPSIYFAHEREVFERDGMLMAYSDFLKPEHGEKVFTERVRFRTVGDMTITAGQKSDAETLEQVITEIAVARVSERGASRADDRTAEAAMEDRKREGYF
;
A
#
# COMPACT_ATOMS: atom_id res chain seq x y z
N PRO A 1 -33.00 13.96 -15.18
CA PRO A 1 -32.71 13.64 -13.80
C PRO A 1 -31.33 14.12 -13.44
N PRO A 2 -31.13 14.77 -12.30
CA PRO A 2 -29.84 15.29 -11.89
C PRO A 2 -28.86 14.14 -11.64
N ARG A 3 -27.78 14.11 -12.39
CA ARG A 3 -26.77 13.05 -12.39
C ARG A 3 -25.83 13.08 -11.20
N SER A 4 -25.94 14.03 -10.34
CA SER A 4 -24.79 14.36 -9.49
C SER A 4 -25.01 14.18 -8.00
N THR A 5 -26.18 13.78 -7.59
CA THR A 5 -26.54 13.85 -6.18
C THR A 5 -26.14 12.65 -5.35
N LEU A 6 -25.59 11.61 -5.97
CA LEU A 6 -25.28 10.37 -5.24
C LEU A 6 -23.80 10.22 -4.85
N PHE A 7 -22.92 10.97 -5.48
CA PHE A 7 -21.49 10.79 -5.27
C PHE A 7 -20.85 11.58 -4.13
N PRO A 8 -21.32 12.78 -3.79
CA PRO A 8 -20.64 13.54 -2.74
C PRO A 8 -20.80 12.97 -1.35
N TYR A 9 -21.83 12.16 -1.12
CA TYR A 9 -22.18 11.75 0.24
C TYR A 9 -21.45 10.55 0.76
N THR A 10 -20.97 9.69 -0.12
CA THR A 10 -20.21 8.49 0.28
C THR A 10 -18.78 8.82 0.68
N THR A 11 -18.28 9.98 0.30
CA THR A 11 -16.92 10.43 0.59
C THR A 11 -16.82 11.33 1.82
N LEU A 12 -17.91 11.88 2.30
CA LEU A 12 -17.91 12.84 3.39
C LEU A 12 -17.92 12.24 4.79
N PHE A 13 -18.27 10.97 4.93
CA PHE A 13 -18.37 10.33 6.23
C PHE A 13 -17.24 9.30 6.39
N ARG A 14 -16.11 9.74 6.95
CA ARG A 14 -15.11 8.83 7.48
C ARG A 14 -15.55 8.40 8.86
N SER A 15 -15.82 7.11 9.02
CA SER A 15 -15.97 6.52 10.34
C SER A 15 -14.58 6.35 10.93
N GLU A 16 -14.23 7.25 11.81
CA GLU A 16 -13.03 7.17 12.63
C GLU A 16 -13.43 6.64 14.01
N LEU A 17 -12.49 6.07 14.76
CA LEU A 17 -12.78 5.47 16.07
C LEU A 17 -13.48 6.43 17.03
N TRP A 18 -13.14 7.72 16.95
CA TRP A 18 -13.72 8.80 17.78
C TRP A 18 -14.86 9.56 17.12
N ASN A 19 -15.22 9.21 15.90
CA ASN A 19 -16.25 9.88 15.13
C ASN A 19 -17.13 8.86 14.41
N LEU A 20 -17.84 8.08 15.24
CA LEU A 20 -18.74 7.04 14.76
C LEU A 20 -20.05 7.67 14.31
N TYR A 21 -20.28 7.65 13.00
CA TYR A 21 -21.55 8.06 12.40
C TYR A 21 -22.57 6.94 12.47
N ASN A 22 -23.85 7.30 12.42
CA ASN A 22 -24.93 6.35 12.30
C ASN A 22 -24.73 5.48 11.02
N GLY A 23 -24.61 4.17 11.21
CA GLY A 23 -24.43 3.20 10.13
C GLY A 23 -25.72 2.85 9.39
N PHE A 24 -26.82 3.57 9.62
CA PHE A 24 -28.07 3.33 8.92
C PHE A 24 -27.97 3.67 7.44
N THR A 25 -28.36 2.75 6.58
CA THR A 25 -28.41 2.94 5.12
C THR A 25 -29.79 2.63 4.58
N ASN A 26 -30.24 3.46 3.64
CA ASN A 26 -31.46 3.19 2.86
C ASN A 26 -31.15 2.27 1.68
N THR A 27 -32.21 1.75 1.06
CA THR A 27 -32.09 0.93 -0.16
C THR A 27 -31.30 1.69 -1.24
N GLY A 28 -30.26 1.08 -1.77
CA GLY A 28 -29.38 1.68 -2.80
C GLY A 28 -28.29 2.60 -2.26
N GLN A 29 -28.17 2.76 -0.95
CA GLN A 29 -27.05 3.47 -0.29
C GLN A 29 -26.07 2.45 0.29
N HIS A 30 -24.81 2.86 0.44
CA HIS A 30 -23.76 2.09 1.11
C HIS A 30 -22.82 3.01 1.87
N ILE A 31 -22.20 2.46 2.90
CA ILE A 31 -21.18 3.17 3.71
C ILE A 31 -19.82 2.57 3.40
N ARG A 32 -18.83 3.43 3.19
CA ARG A 32 -17.43 3.05 3.13
C ARG A 32 -16.77 3.42 4.45
N VAL A 33 -16.15 2.43 5.09
CA VAL A 33 -15.45 2.59 6.37
C VAL A 33 -13.95 2.49 6.12
N PHE A 34 -13.19 3.44 6.63
CA PHE A 34 -11.73 3.50 6.53
C PHE A 34 -11.11 3.49 7.93
N PRO A 35 -11.09 2.35 8.61
CA PRO A 35 -10.71 2.27 10.02
C PRO A 35 -9.24 2.65 10.27
N LEU A 36 -8.37 2.52 9.26
CA LEU A 36 -6.94 2.82 9.35
C LEU A 36 -6.56 4.19 8.75
N SER A 37 -7.55 5.07 8.48
CA SER A 37 -7.29 6.34 7.77
C SER A 37 -6.34 7.28 8.51
N ASN A 38 -6.21 7.13 9.83
CA ASN A 38 -5.35 7.98 10.67
C ASN A 38 -4.08 7.28 11.12
N TRP A 39 -3.90 6.03 10.72
CA TRP A 39 -2.72 5.26 11.08
C TRP A 39 -1.59 5.54 10.10
N THR A 40 -0.40 5.68 10.64
CA THR A 40 0.82 5.67 9.83
C THR A 40 1.19 4.22 9.48
N GLU A 41 2.10 4.07 8.55
CA GLU A 41 2.64 2.75 8.22
C GLU A 41 3.30 2.09 9.44
N LEU A 42 4.04 2.86 10.23
CA LEU A 42 4.68 2.39 11.45
C LEU A 42 3.65 1.92 12.50
N ASP A 43 2.55 2.63 12.68
CA ASP A 43 1.48 2.25 13.61
C ASP A 43 0.89 0.88 13.25
N ILE A 44 0.70 0.61 11.95
CA ILE A 44 0.19 -0.67 11.47
C ILE A 44 1.16 -1.81 11.80
N TRP A 45 2.45 -1.62 11.57
CA TRP A 45 3.46 -2.63 11.84
C TRP A 45 3.63 -2.89 13.35
N GLN A 46 3.56 -1.85 14.18
CA GLN A 46 3.58 -1.97 15.64
C GLN A 46 2.35 -2.72 16.15
N TYR A 47 1.17 -2.42 15.63
CA TYR A 47 -0.05 -3.14 15.96
C TYR A 47 0.02 -4.62 15.61
N ILE A 48 0.55 -4.95 14.42
CA ILE A 48 0.76 -6.35 14.00
C ILE A 48 1.67 -7.09 15.00
N LEU A 49 2.73 -6.43 15.46
CA LEU A 49 3.64 -6.99 16.45
C LEU A 49 2.95 -7.20 17.81
N GLU A 50 2.25 -6.19 18.30
CA GLU A 50 1.56 -6.23 19.60
C GLU A 50 0.47 -7.30 19.66
N GLU A 51 -0.30 -7.45 18.59
CA GLU A 51 -1.38 -8.42 18.50
C GLU A 51 -0.91 -9.83 18.05
N GLY A 52 0.36 -9.98 17.69
CA GLY A 52 0.91 -11.26 17.23
C GLY A 52 0.27 -11.77 15.94
N ILE A 53 -0.04 -10.87 15.01
CA ILE A 53 -0.70 -11.21 13.76
C ILE A 53 0.29 -11.89 12.83
N GLU A 54 -0.03 -13.10 12.38
CA GLU A 54 0.78 -13.82 11.41
C GLU A 54 0.70 -13.18 10.02
N LEU A 55 1.87 -12.96 9.41
CA LEU A 55 2.00 -12.41 8.08
C LEU A 55 2.53 -13.45 7.08
N PRO A 56 2.11 -13.38 5.81
CA PRO A 56 2.73 -14.16 4.73
C PRO A 56 4.22 -13.84 4.57
N SER A 57 5.00 -14.84 4.16
CA SER A 57 6.47 -14.73 4.01
C SER A 57 6.92 -13.63 3.04
N ILE A 58 6.06 -13.19 2.13
CA ILE A 58 6.35 -12.13 1.16
C ILE A 58 6.69 -10.77 1.83
N TYR A 59 6.24 -10.57 3.06
CA TYR A 59 6.53 -9.35 3.83
C TYR A 59 7.94 -9.33 4.44
N PHE A 60 8.63 -10.47 4.44
CA PHE A 60 9.98 -10.62 4.97
C PHE A 60 10.99 -10.81 3.86
N ALA A 61 12.26 -10.50 4.14
CA ALA A 61 13.32 -10.60 3.16
C ALA A 61 13.53 -12.05 2.69
N HIS A 62 13.53 -12.23 1.39
CA HIS A 62 13.80 -13.51 0.72
C HIS A 62 14.50 -13.28 -0.61
N GLU A 63 15.25 -14.27 -1.08
CA GLU A 63 15.84 -14.24 -2.41
C GLU A 63 14.76 -14.43 -3.48
N ARG A 64 14.76 -13.55 -4.48
CA ARG A 64 13.82 -13.58 -5.58
C ARG A 64 14.47 -13.11 -6.88
N GLU A 65 14.05 -13.72 -7.98
CA GLU A 65 14.35 -13.21 -9.31
C GLU A 65 13.56 -11.94 -9.56
N VAL A 66 14.28 -10.87 -9.89
CA VAL A 66 13.74 -9.54 -10.15
C VAL A 66 14.39 -8.95 -11.39
N PHE A 67 13.78 -7.93 -11.94
CA PHE A 67 14.38 -7.06 -12.94
C PHE A 67 14.08 -5.60 -12.59
N GLU A 68 14.89 -4.69 -13.06
CA GLU A 68 14.72 -3.27 -12.81
C GLU A 68 13.93 -2.63 -13.96
N ARG A 69 12.82 -1.97 -13.62
CA ARG A 69 12.00 -1.15 -14.51
C ARG A 69 11.74 0.20 -13.85
N ASP A 70 12.12 1.28 -14.51
CA ASP A 70 11.96 2.65 -14.00
C ASP A 70 12.54 2.87 -12.58
N GLY A 71 13.64 2.18 -12.27
CA GLY A 71 14.27 2.23 -10.95
C GLY A 71 13.51 1.45 -9.85
N MET A 72 12.60 0.57 -10.24
CA MET A 72 11.86 -0.31 -9.34
C MET A 72 12.23 -1.77 -9.56
N LEU A 73 12.31 -2.55 -8.47
CA LEU A 73 12.56 -3.98 -8.53
C LEU A 73 11.25 -4.76 -8.73
N MET A 74 10.98 -5.12 -9.97
CA MET A 74 9.79 -5.88 -10.33
C MET A 74 10.06 -7.38 -10.19
N ALA A 75 9.11 -8.11 -9.61
CA ALA A 75 9.23 -9.56 -9.47
C ALA A 75 9.09 -10.26 -10.82
N TYR A 76 10.09 -11.04 -11.20
CA TYR A 76 10.00 -11.89 -12.38
C TYR A 76 9.01 -13.04 -12.16
N SER A 77 8.16 -13.28 -13.15
CA SER A 77 7.21 -14.40 -13.15
C SER A 77 6.71 -14.71 -14.56
N ASP A 78 5.91 -15.76 -14.69
CA ASP A 78 5.26 -16.07 -15.98
C ASP A 78 4.27 -14.97 -16.44
N PHE A 79 3.74 -14.20 -15.51
CA PHE A 79 2.77 -13.13 -15.77
C PHE A 79 3.42 -11.76 -15.97
N LEU A 80 4.64 -11.56 -15.47
CA LEU A 80 5.39 -10.32 -15.62
C LEU A 80 6.81 -10.62 -16.04
N LYS A 81 7.09 -10.33 -17.31
CA LYS A 81 8.39 -10.58 -17.96
C LYS A 81 9.14 -9.28 -18.24
N PRO A 82 10.48 -9.35 -18.24
CA PRO A 82 11.30 -8.20 -18.61
C PRO A 82 11.06 -7.81 -20.07
N GLU A 83 11.19 -6.52 -20.33
CA GLU A 83 11.18 -5.95 -21.66
C GLU A 83 12.58 -5.94 -22.30
N HIS A 84 12.66 -5.47 -23.56
CA HIS A 84 13.93 -5.45 -24.26
C HIS A 84 14.96 -4.56 -23.54
N GLY A 85 16.06 -5.19 -23.13
CA GLY A 85 17.15 -4.50 -22.42
C GLY A 85 17.15 -4.67 -20.89
N GLU A 86 16.06 -5.12 -20.30
CA GLU A 86 15.98 -5.42 -18.87
C GLU A 86 16.61 -6.80 -18.60
N LYS A 87 17.39 -6.90 -17.52
CA LYS A 87 18.04 -8.14 -17.13
C LYS A 87 17.43 -8.69 -15.85
N VAL A 88 17.14 -9.98 -15.83
CA VAL A 88 16.75 -10.69 -14.63
C VAL A 88 17.98 -11.01 -13.80
N PHE A 89 17.89 -10.76 -12.50
CA PHE A 89 18.92 -11.11 -11.53
C PHE A 89 18.27 -11.51 -10.21
N THR A 90 18.99 -12.23 -9.36
CA THR A 90 18.52 -12.58 -8.03
C THR A 90 18.91 -11.47 -7.06
N GLU A 91 17.95 -11.02 -6.28
CA GLU A 91 18.15 -10.01 -5.25
C GLU A 91 17.38 -10.38 -3.99
N ARG A 92 17.87 -9.94 -2.84
CA ARG A 92 17.18 -10.11 -1.57
C ARG A 92 16.21 -8.97 -1.36
N VAL A 93 14.92 -9.29 -1.39
CA VAL A 93 13.84 -8.31 -1.37
C VAL A 93 12.72 -8.73 -0.44
N ARG A 94 11.96 -7.77 0.05
CA ARG A 94 10.65 -7.96 0.66
C ARG A 94 9.61 -7.09 -0.03
N PHE A 95 8.36 -7.40 0.15
CA PHE A 95 7.25 -6.63 -0.40
C PHE A 95 6.42 -6.01 0.71
N ARG A 96 6.04 -4.78 0.53
CA ARG A 96 5.18 -4.06 1.46
C ARG A 96 3.76 -4.63 1.51
N THR A 97 3.29 -5.18 0.41
CA THR A 97 1.93 -5.68 0.24
C THR A 97 1.91 -6.81 -0.78
N VAL A 98 0.89 -7.65 -0.70
CA VAL A 98 0.62 -8.68 -1.72
C VAL A 98 0.25 -8.06 -3.07
N GLY A 99 -0.36 -6.89 -3.10
CA GLY A 99 -0.62 -6.03 -4.24
C GLY A 99 -0.77 -6.63 -5.63
N ASP A 100 -0.86 -5.77 -6.64
CA ASP A 100 -0.80 -6.16 -8.05
C ASP A 100 0.67 -6.23 -8.50
N MET A 101 1.06 -7.36 -9.08
CA MET A 101 2.43 -7.64 -9.50
C MET A 101 2.96 -6.65 -10.55
N THR A 102 2.07 -6.07 -11.36
CA THR A 102 2.45 -5.15 -12.44
C THR A 102 2.82 -3.75 -11.94
N ILE A 103 2.39 -3.39 -10.73
CA ILE A 103 2.59 -2.06 -10.15
C ILE A 103 3.23 -2.07 -8.76
N THR A 104 3.47 -3.25 -8.20
CA THR A 104 4.04 -3.40 -6.86
C THR A 104 5.48 -3.91 -6.97
N ALA A 105 6.43 -3.07 -6.60
CA ALA A 105 7.85 -3.40 -6.59
C ALA A 105 8.29 -3.97 -5.24
N GLY A 106 9.33 -4.79 -5.27
CA GLY A 106 10.08 -5.22 -4.10
C GLY A 106 11.02 -4.11 -3.61
N GLN A 107 11.35 -4.16 -2.34
CA GLN A 107 12.37 -3.33 -1.71
C GLN A 107 13.54 -4.20 -1.30
N LYS A 108 14.77 -3.73 -1.54
CA LYS A 108 15.97 -4.39 -1.01
C LYS A 108 15.92 -4.36 0.50
N SER A 109 16.03 -5.52 1.11
CA SER A 109 15.92 -5.66 2.56
C SER A 109 16.56 -6.95 3.03
N ASP A 110 17.11 -6.92 4.22
CA ASP A 110 17.60 -8.07 4.96
C ASP A 110 16.70 -8.41 6.17
N ALA A 111 15.58 -7.71 6.32
CA ALA A 111 14.66 -7.89 7.45
C ALA A 111 13.90 -9.21 7.35
N GLU A 112 14.26 -10.17 8.18
CA GLU A 112 13.65 -11.50 8.27
C GLU A 112 12.60 -11.60 9.37
N THR A 113 12.59 -10.63 10.30
CA THR A 113 11.66 -10.61 11.42
C THR A 113 10.86 -9.31 11.43
N LEU A 114 9.73 -9.34 12.14
CA LEU A 114 8.83 -8.20 12.23
C LEU A 114 9.51 -6.99 12.90
N GLU A 115 10.33 -7.21 13.91
CA GLU A 115 11.08 -6.14 14.61
C GLU A 115 12.10 -5.48 13.68
N GLN A 116 12.74 -6.26 12.80
CA GLN A 116 13.66 -5.73 11.81
C GLN A 116 12.93 -4.89 10.76
N VAL A 117 11.77 -5.34 10.28
CA VAL A 117 10.92 -4.57 9.37
C VAL A 117 10.50 -3.24 10.02
N ILE A 118 10.05 -3.26 11.28
CA ILE A 118 9.69 -2.05 12.02
C ILE A 118 10.88 -1.09 12.11
N THR A 119 12.06 -1.61 12.38
CA THR A 119 13.28 -0.80 12.46
C THR A 119 13.62 -0.14 11.13
N GLU A 120 13.53 -0.87 10.02
CA GLU A 120 13.73 -0.31 8.67
C GLU A 120 12.73 0.81 8.38
N ILE A 121 11.45 0.60 8.67
CA ILE A 121 10.40 1.60 8.42
C ILE A 121 10.61 2.85 9.28
N ALA A 122 10.98 2.68 10.55
CA ALA A 122 11.19 3.79 11.47
C ALA A 122 12.34 4.72 11.02
N VAL A 123 13.35 4.19 10.33
CA VAL A 123 14.48 4.99 9.82
C VAL A 123 14.30 5.43 8.37
N ALA A 124 13.32 4.93 7.66
CA ALA A 124 13.06 5.31 6.28
C ALA A 124 12.61 6.78 6.19
N ARG A 125 13.26 7.56 5.30
CA ARG A 125 12.88 8.96 5.04
C ARG A 125 11.72 9.09 4.08
N VAL A 126 11.51 8.09 3.26
CA VAL A 126 10.42 7.99 2.28
C VAL A 126 9.57 6.81 2.68
N SER A 127 8.26 6.96 2.65
CA SER A 127 7.37 5.84 2.94
C SER A 127 7.59 4.70 1.94
N GLU A 128 7.46 3.47 2.38
CA GLU A 128 7.60 2.30 1.51
C GLU A 128 6.58 2.31 0.36
N ARG A 129 5.41 2.88 0.58
CA ARG A 129 4.40 3.05 -0.45
C ARG A 129 4.92 3.93 -1.60
N GLY A 130 5.47 5.10 -1.30
CA GLY A 130 6.02 6.00 -2.30
C GLY A 130 7.21 5.42 -3.05
N ALA A 131 7.99 4.53 -2.41
CA ALA A 131 9.13 3.87 -3.04
C ALA A 131 8.73 2.67 -3.92
N SER A 132 7.62 1.97 -3.58
CA SER A 132 7.27 0.66 -4.16
C SER A 132 6.13 0.68 -5.18
N ARG A 133 5.43 1.82 -5.35
CA ARG A 133 4.32 1.92 -6.30
C ARG A 133 4.62 2.87 -7.44
N ALA A 134 4.46 2.37 -8.66
CA ALA A 134 4.69 3.15 -9.88
C ALA A 134 3.73 4.33 -10.01
N ASP A 135 2.48 4.15 -9.62
CA ASP A 135 1.42 5.15 -9.69
C ASP A 135 1.54 6.27 -8.65
N ASP A 136 2.30 6.06 -7.57
CA ASP A 136 2.52 7.09 -6.54
C ASP A 136 3.81 7.91 -6.77
N ARG A 137 4.70 7.50 -7.69
CA ARG A 137 5.99 8.19 -7.93
C ARG A 137 5.88 9.54 -8.62
N THR A 138 4.82 9.77 -9.36
CA THR A 138 4.62 11.01 -10.13
C THR A 138 3.93 12.11 -9.36
N ALA A 139 3.46 11.83 -8.15
CA ALA A 139 2.77 12.81 -7.35
C ALA A 139 3.03 12.59 -5.85
N GLU A 140 4.04 13.28 -5.33
CA GLU A 140 4.27 13.41 -3.87
C GLU A 140 3.01 13.92 -3.14
N ALA A 141 2.13 14.57 -3.90
CA ALA A 141 0.82 15.08 -3.48
C ALA A 141 -0.39 14.24 -3.95
N ALA A 142 -0.19 13.14 -4.70
CA ALA A 142 -1.32 12.44 -5.34
C ALA A 142 -2.37 11.91 -4.36
N MET A 143 -1.96 11.49 -3.17
CA MET A 143 -2.89 11.08 -2.12
C MET A 143 -3.62 12.28 -1.50
N GLU A 144 -2.89 13.38 -1.29
CA GLU A 144 -3.47 14.63 -0.76
C GLU A 144 -4.41 15.25 -1.79
N ASP A 145 -4.02 15.28 -3.05
CA ASP A 145 -4.83 15.80 -4.15
C ASP A 145 -6.08 14.95 -4.37
N ARG A 146 -5.96 13.62 -4.36
CA ARG A 146 -7.12 12.70 -4.42
C ARG A 146 -8.05 12.86 -3.21
N LYS A 147 -7.51 13.12 -2.01
CA LYS A 147 -8.31 13.44 -0.83
C LYS A 147 -9.06 14.77 -1.01
N ARG A 148 -8.40 15.79 -1.58
CA ARG A 148 -9.03 17.10 -1.88
C ARG A 148 -10.09 17.00 -2.95
N GLU A 149 -9.90 16.18 -3.96
CA GLU A 149 -10.85 15.92 -5.05
C GLU A 149 -12.00 14.99 -4.67
N GLY A 150 -11.98 14.42 -3.48
CA GLY A 150 -13.09 13.61 -2.96
C GLY A 150 -13.14 12.19 -3.55
N TYR A 151 -12.03 11.64 -3.98
CA TYR A 151 -11.93 10.30 -4.59
C TYR A 151 -11.95 9.15 -3.57
N PHE A 152 -12.24 9.44 -2.30
CA PHE A 152 -12.35 8.42 -1.24
C PHE A 152 -13.71 8.47 -0.58
#